data_77466efdc2bd049c2024e4dbb393f5e9
#
_entry.id   77466efdc2bd049c2024e4dbb393f5e9
#
_cell.length_a   1.000
_cell.length_b   1.000
_cell.length_c   1.000
_cell.angle_alpha   90.00
_cell.angle_beta   90.00
_cell.angle_gamma   90.00
#
_symmetry.space_group_name_H-M   'P 1'
#
loop_
_entity.id
_entity.type
_entity.pdbx_description
1 polymer ?
#
loop_
_entity_poly.entity_id
_entity_poly.type
_entity_poly.pdbx_seq_one_letter_code
_entity_poly.pdbx_strand_id
1 'polypeptide(L)'
;MNKNTTDITLSAYFNDIVIGYYEDEDLVKQFGRQLGFDVDMDTFMAVSFQYPSDMNVKPEDREKLTDAANAIIALSDINKKIGGKQIITCDSGACVILIMNDKSAMRDLIPQIKETALEQVEKINSDRKIRVGIGTIESGIKGIKHTYSNAQDAVKAGEIFKKDRVILEYMG
;
A
#
# COMPACT_ATOMS: atom_id res chain seq x y z
N MET A 1 24.32 10.22 1.47
CA MET A 1 23.01 10.18 2.14
C MET A 1 22.89 8.88 2.93
N ASN A 2 22.51 8.95 4.16
CA ASN A 2 22.36 7.73 4.95
C ASN A 2 21.00 7.05 4.68
N LYS A 3 20.90 5.77 5.04
CA LYS A 3 19.73 4.95 4.80
C LYS A 3 18.46 5.49 5.47
N ASN A 4 18.57 6.02 6.69
CA ASN A 4 17.42 6.54 7.44
C ASN A 4 16.79 7.76 6.76
N THR A 5 17.60 8.65 6.20
CA THR A 5 17.11 9.81 5.46
C THR A 5 16.32 9.39 4.23
N THR A 6 16.83 8.39 3.48
CA THR A 6 16.14 7.84 2.31
C THR A 6 14.80 7.22 2.68
N ASP A 7 14.77 6.43 3.77
CA ASP A 7 13.56 5.78 4.25
C ASP A 7 12.46 6.80 4.59
N ILE A 8 12.82 7.87 5.32
CA ILE A 8 11.90 8.93 5.69
C ILE A 8 11.38 9.66 4.45
N THR A 9 12.27 9.98 3.51
CA THR A 9 11.92 10.70 2.30
C THR A 9 10.92 9.93 1.44
N LEU A 10 11.13 8.64 1.26
CA LEU A 10 10.23 7.81 0.44
C LEU A 10 8.84 7.70 1.06
N SER A 11 8.77 7.46 2.37
CA SER A 11 7.49 7.39 3.09
C SER A 11 6.73 8.71 2.99
N ALA A 12 7.42 9.83 3.19
CA ALA A 12 6.81 11.16 3.08
C ALA A 12 6.31 11.44 1.65
N TYR A 13 7.08 11.02 0.65
CA TYR A 13 6.72 11.19 -0.76
C TYR A 13 5.35 10.60 -1.08
N PHE A 14 5.15 9.32 -0.77
CA PHE A 14 3.87 8.67 -1.02
C PHE A 14 2.75 9.24 -0.14
N ASN A 15 3.03 9.53 1.11
CA ASN A 15 2.05 10.13 2.00
C ASN A 15 1.53 11.47 1.45
N ASP A 16 2.43 12.32 0.97
CA ASP A 16 2.05 13.62 0.42
C ASP A 16 1.22 13.48 -0.85
N ILE A 17 1.53 12.51 -1.71
CA ILE A 17 0.73 12.25 -2.91
C ILE A 17 -0.70 11.85 -2.54
N VAL A 18 -0.85 10.88 -1.63
CA VAL A 18 -2.18 10.34 -1.31
C VAL A 18 -3.08 11.34 -0.59
N ILE A 19 -2.51 12.30 0.15
CA ILE A 19 -3.28 13.37 0.77
C ILE A 19 -3.41 14.60 -0.12
N GLY A 20 -2.71 14.63 -1.26
CA GLY A 20 -2.73 15.75 -2.20
C GLY A 20 -1.90 16.95 -1.75
N TYR A 21 -0.92 16.76 -0.88
CA TYR A 21 -0.06 17.81 -0.35
C TYR A 21 1.18 18.00 -1.22
N TYR A 22 0.98 18.62 -2.38
CA TYR A 22 2.07 19.01 -3.30
C TYR A 22 1.58 20.19 -4.16
N GLU A 23 2.50 21.05 -4.57
CA GLU A 23 2.18 22.22 -5.39
C GLU A 23 2.57 22.05 -6.86
N ASP A 24 3.64 21.32 -7.12
CA ASP A 24 4.22 21.18 -8.46
C ASP A 24 4.32 19.73 -8.87
N GLU A 25 3.48 19.32 -9.83
CA GLU A 25 3.46 17.94 -10.32
C GLU A 25 4.75 17.54 -11.01
N ASP A 26 5.42 18.47 -11.70
CA ASP A 26 6.70 18.18 -12.37
C ASP A 26 7.78 17.82 -11.36
N LEU A 27 7.81 18.48 -10.22
CA LEU A 27 8.74 18.15 -9.13
C LEU A 27 8.43 16.77 -8.53
N VAL A 28 7.15 16.44 -8.38
CA VAL A 28 6.73 15.10 -7.93
C VAL A 28 7.27 14.04 -8.86
N LYS A 29 7.11 14.21 -10.17
CA LYS A 29 7.60 13.28 -11.18
C LYS A 29 9.12 13.17 -11.18
N GLN A 30 9.82 14.29 -11.10
CA GLN A 30 11.28 14.34 -11.06
C GLN A 30 11.83 13.62 -9.83
N PHE A 31 11.22 13.86 -8.67
CA PHE A 31 11.62 13.22 -7.42
C PHE A 31 11.39 11.71 -7.46
N GLY A 32 10.29 11.28 -8.07
CA GLY A 32 10.02 9.84 -8.28
C GLY A 32 11.12 9.18 -9.11
N ARG A 33 11.57 9.84 -10.19
CA ARG A 33 12.67 9.32 -11.01
C ARG A 33 13.96 9.20 -10.21
N GLN A 34 14.23 10.16 -9.32
CA GLN A 34 15.40 10.09 -8.42
C GLN A 34 15.28 8.90 -7.45
N LEU A 35 14.08 8.58 -7.01
CA LEU A 35 13.83 7.44 -6.13
C LEU A 35 13.88 6.11 -6.86
N GLY A 36 13.70 6.10 -8.17
CA GLY A 36 13.86 4.90 -9.00
C GLY A 36 12.60 4.42 -9.73
N PHE A 37 11.59 5.27 -9.89
CA PHE A 37 10.40 4.93 -10.66
C PHE A 37 9.86 6.13 -11.43
N ASP A 38 9.04 5.83 -12.45
CA ASP A 38 8.42 6.85 -13.29
C ASP A 38 6.92 6.90 -12.98
N VAL A 39 6.46 8.01 -12.42
CA VAL A 39 5.07 8.17 -11.98
C VAL A 39 4.09 8.00 -13.13
N ASP A 40 4.43 8.46 -14.33
CA ASP A 40 3.54 8.38 -15.48
C ASP A 40 3.58 7.04 -16.20
N MET A 41 4.74 6.40 -16.26
CA MET A 41 4.95 5.19 -17.07
C MET A 41 4.80 3.90 -16.26
N ASP A 42 5.20 3.90 -15.00
CA ASP A 42 5.07 2.73 -14.15
C ASP A 42 3.63 2.57 -13.66
N THR A 43 3.34 1.40 -13.14
CA THR A 43 2.01 1.01 -12.68
C THR A 43 2.00 0.84 -11.18
N PHE A 44 0.97 1.33 -10.53
CA PHE A 44 0.84 1.39 -9.08
C PHE A 44 -0.43 0.70 -8.60
N MET A 45 -0.33 0.02 -7.47
CA MET A 45 -1.49 -0.59 -6.81
C MET A 45 -1.30 -0.62 -5.31
N ALA A 46 -2.28 -0.09 -4.58
CA ALA A 46 -2.23 -0.07 -3.12
C ALA A 46 -2.71 -1.39 -2.52
N VAL A 47 -2.05 -1.82 -1.46
CA VAL A 47 -2.48 -2.94 -0.63
C VAL A 47 -2.48 -2.45 0.81
N SER A 48 -3.65 -2.48 1.47
CA SER A 48 -3.83 -1.92 2.80
C SER A 48 -4.24 -3.00 3.79
N PHE A 49 -3.50 -3.07 4.91
CA PHE A 49 -3.83 -3.96 6.03
C PHE A 49 -4.44 -3.12 7.14
N GLN A 50 -5.63 -3.47 7.60
CA GLN A 50 -6.32 -2.68 8.61
C GLN A 50 -7.00 -3.53 9.67
N TYR A 51 -6.89 -3.05 10.92
CA TYR A 51 -7.73 -3.52 12.02
C TYR A 51 -9.13 -2.94 11.87
N PRO A 52 -10.14 -3.48 12.59
CA PRO A 52 -11.48 -2.88 12.61
C PRO A 52 -11.43 -1.40 12.98
N SER A 53 -12.28 -0.59 12.38
CA SER A 53 -12.26 0.87 12.53
C SER A 53 -12.55 1.34 13.96
N ASP A 54 -13.25 0.52 14.76
CA ASP A 54 -13.57 0.83 16.16
C ASP A 54 -12.49 0.38 17.15
N MET A 55 -11.41 -0.23 16.67
CA MET A 55 -10.35 -0.73 17.52
C MET A 55 -9.37 0.37 17.91
N ASN A 56 -8.92 0.35 19.15
CA ASN A 56 -7.83 1.18 19.62
C ASN A 56 -6.49 0.49 19.25
N VAL A 57 -5.86 0.96 18.17
CA VAL A 57 -4.63 0.37 17.63
C VAL A 57 -3.43 0.87 18.42
N LYS A 58 -2.73 -0.06 19.08
CA LYS A 58 -1.52 0.23 19.85
C LYS A 58 -0.27 0.15 18.95
N PRO A 59 0.88 0.73 19.39
CA PRO A 59 2.11 0.66 18.59
C PRO A 59 2.53 -0.76 18.21
N GLU A 60 2.41 -1.73 19.12
CA GLU A 60 2.75 -3.13 18.83
C GLU A 60 1.80 -3.77 17.81
N ASP A 61 0.53 -3.36 17.78
CA ASP A 61 -0.42 -3.81 16.77
C ASP A 61 -0.04 -3.27 15.40
N ARG A 62 0.34 -2.01 15.33
CA ARG A 62 0.76 -1.35 14.10
C ARG A 62 2.03 -1.99 13.53
N GLU A 63 2.97 -2.37 14.38
CA GLU A 63 4.21 -3.03 13.97
C GLU A 63 3.92 -4.35 13.26
N LYS A 64 2.93 -5.11 13.72
CA LYS A 64 2.52 -6.36 13.08
C LYS A 64 2.02 -6.12 11.66
N LEU A 65 1.24 -5.07 11.44
CA LEU A 65 0.76 -4.72 10.11
C LEU A 65 1.88 -4.19 9.21
N THR A 66 2.85 -3.50 9.79
CA THR A 66 4.04 -3.05 9.07
C THR A 66 4.84 -4.25 8.56
N ASP A 67 5.01 -5.28 9.38
CA ASP A 67 5.68 -6.52 8.98
C ASP A 67 4.93 -7.21 7.84
N ALA A 68 3.60 -7.25 7.92
CA ALA A 68 2.77 -7.82 6.85
C ALA A 68 2.92 -7.03 5.54
N ALA A 69 2.92 -5.70 5.62
CA ALA A 69 3.11 -4.83 4.46
C ALA A 69 4.49 -5.03 3.82
N ASN A 70 5.54 -5.24 4.63
CA ASN A 70 6.88 -5.50 4.11
C ASN A 70 6.93 -6.81 3.31
N ALA A 71 6.17 -7.82 3.69
CA ALA A 71 6.08 -9.06 2.91
C ALA A 71 5.47 -8.82 1.52
N ILE A 72 4.54 -7.88 1.40
CA ILE A 72 3.98 -7.48 0.11
C ILE A 72 5.01 -6.72 -0.73
N ILE A 73 5.75 -5.80 -0.13
CA ILE A 73 6.83 -5.04 -0.80
C ILE A 73 7.81 -6.01 -1.48
N ALA A 74 8.14 -7.11 -0.82
CA ALA A 74 9.07 -8.10 -1.32
C ALA A 74 8.61 -8.80 -2.61
N LEU A 75 7.34 -8.67 -3.00
CA LEU A 75 6.81 -9.28 -4.23
C LEU A 75 7.14 -8.47 -5.48
N SER A 76 7.53 -7.22 -5.35
CA SER A 76 7.87 -6.36 -6.49
C SER A 76 9.37 -6.07 -6.53
N ASP A 77 10.01 -6.39 -7.66
CA ASP A 77 11.44 -6.11 -7.87
C ASP A 77 11.72 -4.61 -7.84
N ILE A 78 10.81 -3.78 -8.36
CA ILE A 78 10.95 -2.33 -8.33
C ILE A 78 10.96 -1.83 -6.89
N ASN A 79 9.99 -2.27 -6.09
CA ASN A 79 9.92 -1.89 -4.68
C ASN A 79 11.19 -2.33 -3.93
N LYS A 80 11.69 -3.54 -4.19
CA LYS A 80 12.91 -4.03 -3.55
C LYS A 80 14.13 -3.17 -3.91
N LYS A 81 14.26 -2.76 -5.17
CA LYS A 81 15.38 -1.95 -5.62
C LYS A 81 15.38 -0.55 -5.02
N ILE A 82 14.19 0.03 -4.87
CA ILE A 82 14.05 1.33 -4.26
C ILE A 82 14.56 1.29 -2.81
N GLY A 83 14.27 0.20 -2.11
CA GLY A 83 14.62 0.04 -0.69
C GLY A 83 13.87 1.05 0.16
N GLY A 84 14.36 1.26 1.37
CA GLY A 84 13.81 2.27 2.26
C GLY A 84 12.43 1.93 2.82
N LYS A 85 11.89 2.85 3.61
CA LYS A 85 10.60 2.68 4.26
C LYS A 85 9.48 3.15 3.34
N GLN A 86 8.66 2.22 2.87
CA GLN A 86 7.64 2.47 1.84
C GLN A 86 6.21 2.39 2.37
N ILE A 87 6.04 2.31 3.68
CA ILE A 87 4.74 2.06 4.27
C ILE A 87 4.09 3.38 4.69
N ILE A 88 2.86 3.57 4.23
CA ILE A 88 2.02 4.70 4.62
C ILE A 88 1.22 4.27 5.84
N THR A 89 1.36 5.01 6.94
CA THR A 89 0.59 4.76 8.15
C THR A 89 -0.77 5.42 8.01
N CYS A 90 -1.83 4.65 8.18
CA CYS A 90 -3.20 5.16 8.24
C CYS A 90 -3.81 4.79 9.59
N ASP A 91 -4.96 5.39 9.92
CA ASP A 91 -5.54 5.35 11.28
C ASP A 91 -5.62 3.96 11.89
N SER A 92 -6.07 2.98 11.11
CA SER A 92 -6.30 1.62 11.60
C SER A 92 -5.28 0.60 11.09
N GLY A 93 -4.24 1.04 10.36
CA GLY A 93 -3.34 0.08 9.77
C GLY A 93 -2.15 0.63 9.01
N ALA A 94 -1.73 -0.13 8.02
CA ALA A 94 -0.57 0.16 7.17
C ALA A 94 -0.88 -0.14 5.72
N CYS A 95 -0.45 0.73 4.81
CA CYS A 95 -0.66 0.59 3.39
C CYS A 95 0.68 0.65 2.64
N VAL A 96 0.79 -0.14 1.59
CA VAL A 96 1.95 -0.10 0.69
C VAL A 96 1.46 0.17 -0.73
N ILE A 97 2.27 0.91 -1.50
CA ILE A 97 2.04 1.12 -2.92
C ILE A 97 3.01 0.23 -3.69
N LEU A 98 2.49 -0.80 -4.33
CA LEU A 98 3.29 -1.67 -5.19
C LEU A 98 3.52 -1.01 -6.53
N ILE A 99 4.71 -1.19 -7.08
CA ILE A 99 5.15 -0.61 -8.35
C ILE A 99 5.58 -1.72 -9.30
N MET A 100 4.99 -1.76 -10.49
CA MET A 100 5.35 -2.69 -11.56
C MET A 100 5.56 -1.90 -12.86
N ASN A 101 6.21 -2.50 -13.84
CA ASN A 101 6.49 -1.83 -15.11
C ASN A 101 5.26 -1.60 -15.96
N ASP A 102 4.26 -2.48 -15.89
CA ASP A 102 3.04 -2.36 -16.68
C ASP A 102 1.84 -3.02 -15.99
N LYS A 103 0.66 -2.76 -16.54
CA LYS A 103 -0.60 -3.24 -15.99
C LYS A 103 -0.73 -4.77 -16.00
N SER A 104 -0.20 -5.40 -17.04
CA SER A 104 -0.24 -6.86 -17.18
C SER A 104 0.57 -7.52 -16.08
N ALA A 105 1.79 -7.02 -15.82
CA ALA A 105 2.64 -7.52 -14.75
C ALA A 105 1.96 -7.35 -13.38
N MET A 106 1.32 -6.21 -13.15
CA MET A 106 0.60 -5.98 -11.89
C MET A 106 -0.57 -6.94 -11.75
N ARG A 107 -1.34 -7.12 -12.81
CA ARG A 107 -2.50 -8.03 -12.79
C ARG A 107 -2.08 -9.46 -12.50
N ASP A 108 -0.98 -9.90 -13.09
CA ASP A 108 -0.46 -11.26 -12.91
C ASP A 108 0.04 -11.49 -11.48
N LEU A 109 0.40 -10.42 -10.78
CA LEU A 109 0.88 -10.50 -9.40
C LEU A 109 -0.26 -10.64 -8.38
N ILE A 110 -1.48 -10.26 -8.72
CA ILE A 110 -2.62 -10.23 -7.78
C ILE A 110 -2.84 -11.56 -7.05
N PRO A 111 -2.85 -12.73 -7.72
CA PRO A 111 -3.03 -13.99 -6.98
C PRO A 111 -1.99 -14.19 -5.89
N GLN A 112 -0.73 -13.87 -6.15
CA GLN A 112 0.35 -13.99 -5.17
C GLN A 112 0.21 -12.97 -4.05
N ILE A 113 -0.24 -11.75 -4.36
CA ILE A 113 -0.53 -10.74 -3.36
C ILE A 113 -1.59 -11.25 -2.38
N LYS A 114 -2.67 -11.82 -2.90
CA LYS A 114 -3.75 -12.37 -2.07
C LYS A 114 -3.26 -13.49 -1.17
N GLU A 115 -2.49 -14.41 -1.72
CA GLU A 115 -1.93 -15.54 -0.97
C GLU A 115 -1.01 -15.04 0.15
N THR A 116 -0.08 -14.16 -0.19
CA THR A 116 0.86 -13.60 0.79
C THR A 116 0.15 -12.80 1.88
N ALA A 117 -0.84 -11.97 1.48
CA ALA A 117 -1.61 -11.20 2.44
C ALA A 117 -2.36 -12.10 3.43
N LEU A 118 -3.00 -13.16 2.92
CA LEU A 118 -3.72 -14.11 3.78
C LEU A 118 -2.78 -14.81 4.75
N GLU A 119 -1.61 -15.25 4.28
CA GLU A 119 -0.58 -15.88 5.13
C GLU A 119 -0.14 -14.92 6.24
N GLN A 120 0.07 -13.65 5.92
CA GLN A 120 0.50 -12.65 6.90
C GLN A 120 -0.58 -12.40 7.95
N VAL A 121 -1.84 -12.31 7.54
CA VAL A 121 -2.96 -12.13 8.47
C VAL A 121 -3.05 -13.33 9.42
N GLU A 122 -2.91 -14.54 8.89
CA GLU A 122 -2.94 -15.77 9.70
C GLU A 122 -1.79 -15.83 10.70
N LYS A 123 -0.61 -15.36 10.33
CA LYS A 123 0.56 -15.29 11.22
C LYS A 123 0.34 -14.38 12.42
N ILE A 124 -0.40 -13.31 12.24
CA ILE A 124 -0.68 -12.36 13.32
C ILE A 124 -1.52 -13.04 14.41
N ASN A 125 -2.32 -14.05 14.02
CA ASN A 125 -3.12 -14.87 14.94
C ASN A 125 -3.83 -14.02 15.98
N SER A 126 -4.54 -13.00 15.49
CA SER A 126 -5.26 -12.05 16.33
C SER A 126 -6.75 -12.40 16.36
N ASP A 127 -7.38 -12.29 17.51
CA ASP A 127 -8.84 -12.39 17.64
C ASP A 127 -9.54 -11.23 16.93
N ARG A 128 -8.77 -10.25 16.50
CA ARG A 128 -9.28 -9.05 15.84
C ARG A 128 -9.32 -9.28 14.34
N LYS A 129 -10.42 -8.88 13.72
CA LYS A 129 -10.62 -9.11 12.28
C LYS A 129 -9.80 -8.11 11.44
N ILE A 130 -8.59 -8.52 11.08
CA ILE A 130 -7.77 -7.76 10.13
C ILE A 130 -8.34 -7.98 8.74
N ARG A 131 -8.49 -6.91 7.97
CA ARG A 131 -8.89 -6.96 6.57
C ARG A 131 -7.82 -6.37 5.69
N VAL A 132 -7.74 -6.90 4.47
CA VAL A 132 -6.78 -6.44 3.47
C VAL A 132 -7.57 -5.88 2.29
N GLY A 133 -7.34 -4.62 1.96
CA GLY A 133 -7.93 -3.99 0.78
C GLY A 133 -6.91 -3.90 -0.34
N ILE A 134 -7.31 -4.31 -1.53
CA ILE A 134 -6.50 -4.18 -2.74
C ILE A 134 -7.17 -3.14 -3.62
N GLY A 135 -6.43 -2.10 -3.98
CA GLY A 135 -6.92 -1.01 -4.81
C GLY A 135 -6.94 -1.37 -6.29
N THR A 136 -7.08 -0.35 -7.11
CA THR A 136 -7.09 -0.48 -8.57
C THR A 136 -5.68 -0.36 -9.15
N ILE A 137 -5.50 -0.81 -10.38
CA ILE A 137 -4.24 -0.72 -11.11
C ILE A 137 -4.23 0.63 -11.82
N GLU A 138 -3.31 1.51 -11.45
CA GLU A 138 -3.30 2.91 -11.89
C GLU A 138 -1.91 3.37 -12.30
N SER A 139 -1.84 4.50 -13.00
CA SER A 139 -0.60 5.22 -13.30
C SER A 139 -0.85 6.72 -13.11
N GLY A 140 0.22 7.48 -12.94
CA GLY A 140 0.14 8.93 -12.73
C GLY A 140 -0.10 9.32 -11.28
N ILE A 141 0.08 10.60 -10.99
CA ILE A 141 -0.08 11.16 -9.64
C ILE A 141 -1.50 10.90 -9.12
N LYS A 142 -2.49 11.22 -9.93
CA LYS A 142 -3.91 11.00 -9.55
C LYS A 142 -4.22 9.52 -9.39
N GLY A 143 -3.59 8.68 -10.22
CA GLY A 143 -3.76 7.22 -10.13
C GLY A 143 -3.24 6.66 -8.83
N ILE A 144 -2.09 7.13 -8.33
CA ILE A 144 -1.55 6.72 -7.03
C ILE A 144 -2.55 7.06 -5.91
N LYS A 145 -3.11 8.26 -5.94
CA LYS A 145 -4.12 8.67 -4.97
C LYS A 145 -5.38 7.80 -5.07
N HIS A 146 -5.84 7.51 -6.29
CA HIS A 146 -7.02 6.69 -6.53
C HIS A 146 -6.85 5.27 -6.01
N THR A 147 -5.74 4.61 -6.33
CA THR A 147 -5.53 3.23 -5.86
C THR A 147 -5.46 3.16 -4.33
N TYR A 148 -4.84 4.15 -3.70
CA TYR A 148 -4.81 4.25 -2.23
C TYR A 148 -6.24 4.37 -1.66
N SER A 149 -7.01 5.34 -2.14
CA SER A 149 -8.40 5.55 -1.72
C SER A 149 -9.25 4.29 -1.93
N ASN A 150 -9.09 3.66 -3.09
CA ASN A 150 -9.87 2.47 -3.44
C ASN A 150 -9.55 1.28 -2.55
N ALA A 151 -8.28 1.12 -2.15
CA ALA A 151 -7.89 0.09 -1.18
C ALA A 151 -8.55 0.32 0.18
N GLN A 152 -8.58 1.57 0.65
CA GLN A 152 -9.23 1.92 1.90
C GLN A 152 -10.75 1.69 1.84
N ASP A 153 -11.37 2.08 0.73
CA ASP A 153 -12.80 1.90 0.52
C ASP A 153 -13.19 0.42 0.45
N ALA A 154 -12.33 -0.42 -0.13
CA ALA A 154 -12.56 -1.87 -0.16
C ALA A 154 -12.64 -2.45 1.26
N VAL A 155 -11.75 -2.02 2.16
CA VAL A 155 -11.78 -2.47 3.56
C VAL A 155 -13.07 -2.01 4.24
N LYS A 156 -13.45 -0.75 4.06
CA LYS A 156 -14.68 -0.21 4.67
C LYS A 156 -15.92 -0.94 4.17
N ALA A 157 -16.00 -1.18 2.86
CA ALA A 157 -17.11 -1.93 2.28
C ALA A 157 -17.17 -3.35 2.81
N GLY A 158 -16.02 -4.00 2.95
CA GLY A 158 -15.93 -5.34 3.53
C GLY A 158 -16.41 -5.39 4.97
N GLU A 159 -16.05 -4.39 5.76
CA GLU A 159 -16.46 -4.28 7.15
C GLU A 159 -17.99 -4.21 7.29
N ILE A 160 -18.67 -3.57 6.34
CA ILE A 160 -20.12 -3.38 6.36
C ILE A 160 -20.85 -4.54 5.68
N PHE A 161 -20.42 -4.93 4.48
CA PHE A 161 -21.19 -5.82 3.60
C PHE A 161 -20.63 -7.23 3.46
N LYS A 162 -19.35 -7.44 3.77
CA LYS A 162 -18.66 -8.72 3.56
C LYS A 162 -17.82 -9.09 4.78
N LYS A 163 -18.48 -9.14 5.93
CA LYS A 163 -17.81 -9.29 7.24
C LYS A 163 -16.93 -10.52 7.36
N ASP A 164 -17.22 -11.58 6.60
CA ASP A 164 -16.48 -12.83 6.65
C ASP A 164 -15.23 -12.83 5.77
N ARG A 165 -15.07 -11.85 4.90
CA ARG A 165 -13.94 -11.79 3.98
C ARG A 165 -12.76 -11.06 4.60
N VAL A 166 -11.57 -11.66 4.42
CA VAL A 166 -10.29 -11.04 4.83
C VAL A 166 -9.72 -10.22 3.68
N ILE A 167 -9.71 -10.76 2.48
CA ILE A 167 -9.13 -10.11 1.31
C ILE A 167 -10.25 -9.51 0.46
N LEU A 168 -10.14 -8.21 0.20
CA LEU A 168 -11.15 -7.44 -0.52
C LEU A 168 -10.49 -6.66 -1.66
N GLU A 169 -10.92 -6.93 -2.90
CA GLU A 169 -10.53 -6.12 -4.04
C GLU A 169 -11.57 -5.03 -4.25
N TYR A 170 -11.10 -3.84 -4.62
CA TYR A 170 -12.00 -2.76 -4.99
C TYR A 170 -12.72 -3.10 -6.29
N MET A 171 -14.04 -3.05 -6.29
CA MET A 171 -14.86 -3.46 -7.43
C MET A 171 -15.54 -2.28 -8.16
N GLY A 172 -15.15 -1.08 -7.82
CA GLY A 172 -15.70 0.12 -8.44
C GLY A 172 -16.90 0.69 -7.76
#